data_383c98dac031aada61785780b03fa245
#
_entry.id   383c98dac031aada61785780b03fa245
#
_cell.length_a   1.000
_cell.length_b   1.000
_cell.length_c   1.000
_cell.angle_alpha   90.00
_cell.angle_beta   90.00
_cell.angle_gamma   90.00
#
_symmetry.space_group_name_H-M   'P 1'
#
loop_
_entity.id
_entity.type
_entity.pdbx_description
1 polymer ?
#
loop_
_entity_poly.entity_id
_entity_poly.type
_entity_poly.pdbx_seq_one_letter_code
_entity_poly.pdbx_strand_id
1 'polypeptide(L)'
;MLAPSRIVGLDIARSLAIIGMIVLHMASLVWHTKVILNGLPAALFAVLAGVTLMLMSRDFTATTFLRIIARGCIITLIGLALLPVGGEIQIVLVVIGITMILVSWVPPLRWWWKLLLLAAATAAATIKYAPLTLPQVYPLLAYCAYFLAGMLLYEIYIRSARAAAQWVSTAIAAAVAAAGFYFRFTPDMPGWLRFTGHTGVLGEIVLSIAVAAIVLHLCLLIGRAVPKLAYPFAALGAMSLSIYILHVLTAYYWQSHVSLHNTGWACAFIALFLVLASLWRRLIGKGPAEWAVAKIIAIAVPAGKKD
;
A
#
# COMPACT_ATOMS: atom_id res chain seq x y z
N MET A 1 -10.98 -15.51 23.31
CA MET A 1 -10.79 -15.45 21.84
C MET A 1 -9.32 -15.26 21.55
N LEU A 2 -8.68 -16.20 20.86
CA LEU A 2 -7.29 -16.07 20.43
C LEU A 2 -7.21 -14.88 19.45
N ALA A 3 -6.26 -13.99 19.66
CA ALA A 3 -5.99 -12.89 18.73
C ALA A 3 -5.81 -13.49 17.33
N PRO A 4 -6.45 -12.93 16.28
CA PRO A 4 -6.35 -13.48 14.94
C PRO A 4 -4.87 -13.59 14.57
N SER A 5 -4.44 -14.78 14.18
CA SER A 5 -3.04 -15.05 13.81
C SER A 5 -2.63 -14.07 12.72
N ARG A 6 -1.58 -13.32 13.00
CA ARG A 6 -1.05 -12.29 12.10
C ARG A 6 -0.58 -12.91 10.79
N ILE A 7 -0.96 -12.34 9.67
CA ILE A 7 -0.58 -12.84 8.35
C ILE A 7 0.82 -12.31 8.01
N VAL A 8 1.85 -13.11 8.26
CA VAL A 8 3.27 -12.76 8.05
C VAL A 8 3.52 -12.26 6.62
N GLY A 9 2.96 -12.94 5.62
CA GLY A 9 3.13 -12.56 4.21
C GLY A 9 2.58 -11.17 3.88
N LEU A 10 1.48 -10.74 4.54
CA LEU A 10 0.94 -9.40 4.36
C LEU A 10 1.90 -8.32 4.91
N ASP A 11 2.55 -8.62 6.03
CA ASP A 11 3.55 -7.70 6.59
C ASP A 11 4.80 -7.65 5.71
N ILE A 12 5.26 -8.79 5.13
CA ILE A 12 6.34 -8.79 4.14
C ILE A 12 5.98 -7.92 2.94
N ALA A 13 4.78 -8.03 2.39
CA ALA A 13 4.34 -7.21 1.26
C ALA A 13 4.33 -5.70 1.59
N ARG A 14 3.91 -5.32 2.81
CA ARG A 14 3.99 -3.92 3.28
C ARG A 14 5.43 -3.44 3.39
N SER A 15 6.35 -4.28 3.86
CA SER A 15 7.77 -3.90 3.92
C SER A 15 8.35 -3.66 2.55
N LEU A 16 8.00 -4.49 1.55
CA LEU A 16 8.44 -4.28 0.17
C LEU A 16 7.91 -2.96 -0.41
N ALA A 17 6.65 -2.59 -0.10
CA ALA A 17 6.11 -1.30 -0.52
C ALA A 17 6.91 -0.13 0.09
N ILE A 18 7.24 -0.17 1.39
CA ILE A 18 8.03 0.89 2.04
C ILE A 18 9.46 0.91 1.53
N ILE A 19 10.11 -0.24 1.42
CA ILE A 19 11.47 -0.34 0.86
C ILE A 19 11.50 0.22 -0.56
N GLY A 20 10.51 -0.11 -1.38
CA GLY A 20 10.38 0.44 -2.74
C GLY A 20 10.23 1.96 -2.74
N MET A 21 9.48 2.55 -1.79
CA MET A 21 9.38 4.01 -1.63
C MET A 21 10.71 4.62 -1.21
N ILE A 22 11.44 4.02 -0.25
CA ILE A 22 12.77 4.49 0.17
C ILE A 22 13.75 4.46 -1.01
N VAL A 23 13.74 3.36 -1.78
CA VAL A 23 14.61 3.22 -2.97
C VAL A 23 14.31 4.30 -4.00
N LEU A 24 13.03 4.57 -4.31
CA LEU A 24 12.64 5.60 -5.27
C LEU A 24 13.02 7.02 -4.84
N HIS A 25 12.93 7.29 -3.54
CA HIS A 25 13.18 8.64 -3.00
C HIS A 25 14.65 8.90 -2.69
N MET A 26 15.42 7.88 -2.32
CA MET A 26 16.78 8.06 -1.77
C MET A 26 17.89 7.40 -2.58
N ALA A 27 17.59 6.48 -3.50
CA ALA A 27 18.65 5.84 -4.29
C ALA A 27 18.91 6.58 -5.61
N SER A 28 20.18 6.59 -6.03
CA SER A 28 20.58 7.01 -7.38
C SER A 28 20.23 5.91 -8.36
N LEU A 29 19.04 5.96 -8.93
CA LEU A 29 18.56 4.95 -9.87
C LEU A 29 18.85 5.33 -11.31
N VAL A 30 19.30 4.35 -12.11
CA VAL A 30 19.32 4.50 -13.56
C VAL A 30 17.91 4.67 -14.10
N TRP A 31 17.77 5.39 -15.21
CA TRP A 31 16.46 5.78 -15.75
C TRP A 31 15.48 4.60 -15.90
N HIS A 32 15.90 3.49 -16.47
CA HIS A 32 15.04 2.31 -16.65
C HIS A 32 14.47 1.79 -15.32
N THR A 33 15.29 1.66 -14.28
CA THR A 33 14.84 1.20 -12.96
C THR A 33 13.87 2.20 -12.33
N LYS A 34 14.14 3.50 -12.46
CA LYS A 34 13.24 4.54 -11.98
C LYS A 34 11.90 4.47 -12.70
N VAL A 35 11.89 4.30 -14.02
CA VAL A 35 10.67 4.14 -14.81
C VAL A 35 9.91 2.88 -14.39
N ILE A 36 10.56 1.72 -14.22
CA ILE A 36 9.91 0.48 -13.78
C ILE A 36 9.23 0.63 -12.43
N LEU A 37 9.91 1.22 -11.46
CA LEU A 37 9.41 1.31 -10.08
C LEU A 37 8.40 2.45 -9.87
N ASN A 38 8.41 3.48 -10.71
CA ASN A 38 7.61 4.70 -10.52
C ASN A 38 6.10 4.38 -10.33
N GLY A 39 5.52 4.84 -9.22
CA GLY A 39 4.11 4.63 -8.85
C GLY A 39 3.83 3.27 -8.19
N LEU A 40 4.57 2.19 -8.50
CA LEU A 40 4.26 0.83 -8.05
C LEU A 40 4.30 0.64 -6.52
N PRO A 41 5.30 1.13 -5.76
CA PRO A 41 5.32 0.96 -4.30
C PRO A 41 4.15 1.64 -3.59
N ALA A 42 3.77 2.84 -4.02
CA ALA A 42 2.65 3.57 -3.46
C ALA A 42 1.31 2.90 -3.81
N ALA A 43 1.14 2.40 -5.04
CA ALA A 43 -0.03 1.62 -5.46
C ALA A 43 -0.12 0.30 -4.68
N LEU A 44 1.00 -0.43 -4.52
CA LEU A 44 1.05 -1.65 -3.69
C LEU A 44 0.60 -1.35 -2.26
N PHE A 45 1.09 -0.26 -1.65
CA PHE A 45 0.69 0.13 -0.31
C PHE A 45 -0.82 0.40 -0.21
N ALA A 46 -1.42 1.05 -1.22
CA ALA A 46 -2.86 1.31 -1.31
C ALA A 46 -3.67 0.02 -1.48
N VAL A 47 -3.23 -0.92 -2.34
CA VAL A 47 -3.86 -2.24 -2.48
C VAL A 47 -3.83 -3.00 -1.15
N LEU A 48 -2.69 -3.02 -0.46
CA LEU A 48 -2.56 -3.67 0.85
C LEU A 48 -3.40 -3.00 1.94
N ALA A 49 -3.68 -1.70 1.82
CA ALA A 49 -4.63 -1.01 2.69
C ALA A 49 -6.06 -1.52 2.45
N GLY A 50 -6.46 -1.75 1.19
CA GLY A 50 -7.73 -2.39 0.85
C GLY A 50 -7.86 -3.82 1.42
N VAL A 51 -6.80 -4.64 1.33
CA VAL A 51 -6.72 -5.96 2.00
C VAL A 51 -6.93 -5.81 3.51
N THR A 52 -6.31 -4.79 4.11
CA THR A 52 -6.40 -4.53 5.55
C THR A 52 -7.81 -4.15 5.97
N LEU A 53 -8.53 -3.38 5.16
CA LEU A 53 -9.93 -3.05 5.42
C LEU A 53 -10.79 -4.31 5.51
N MET A 54 -10.62 -5.28 4.61
CA MET A 54 -11.32 -6.55 4.68
C MET A 54 -11.00 -7.34 5.94
N LEU A 55 -9.74 -7.33 6.40
CA LEU A 55 -9.32 -7.98 7.64
C LEU A 55 -9.95 -7.32 8.88
N MET A 56 -10.09 -5.99 8.86
CA MET A 56 -10.73 -5.22 9.95
C MET A 56 -12.24 -5.39 9.97
N SER A 57 -12.84 -5.76 8.85
CA SER A 57 -14.30 -5.79 8.62
C SER A 57 -14.89 -7.20 8.62
N ARG A 58 -14.22 -8.19 9.22
CA ARG A 58 -14.73 -9.57 9.31
C ARG A 58 -16.11 -9.63 9.95
N ASP A 59 -16.28 -8.86 11.03
CA ASP A 59 -17.55 -8.62 11.70
C ASP A 59 -17.90 -7.13 11.49
N PHE A 60 -18.63 -6.85 10.40
CA PHE A 60 -18.96 -5.48 10.01
C PHE A 60 -20.13 -4.95 10.85
N THR A 61 -19.81 -4.12 11.81
CA THR A 61 -20.77 -3.43 12.70
C THR A 61 -20.62 -1.92 12.56
N ALA A 62 -21.59 -1.16 13.09
CA ALA A 62 -21.47 0.30 13.16
C ALA A 62 -20.19 0.75 13.88
N THR A 63 -19.79 0.05 14.94
CA THR A 63 -18.52 0.29 15.65
C THR A 63 -17.32 0.05 14.74
N THR A 64 -17.32 -1.04 13.97
CA THR A 64 -16.25 -1.34 13.01
C THR A 64 -16.15 -0.26 11.93
N PHE A 65 -17.30 0.17 11.38
CA PHE A 65 -17.38 1.25 10.40
C PHE A 65 -16.80 2.55 10.95
N LEU A 66 -17.23 2.98 12.15
CA LEU A 66 -16.70 4.19 12.80
C LEU A 66 -15.20 4.10 13.08
N ARG A 67 -14.68 2.92 13.47
CA ARG A 67 -13.24 2.70 13.66
C ARG A 67 -12.43 2.82 12.38
N ILE A 68 -13.00 2.38 11.24
CA ILE A 68 -12.36 2.56 9.93
C ILE A 68 -12.30 4.04 9.59
N ILE A 69 -13.41 4.79 9.76
CA ILE A 69 -13.44 6.24 9.54
C ILE A 69 -12.43 6.95 10.44
N ALA A 70 -12.45 6.68 11.75
CA ALA A 70 -11.51 7.28 12.70
C ALA A 70 -10.05 7.00 12.30
N ARG A 71 -9.75 5.77 11.86
CA ARG A 71 -8.42 5.44 11.34
C ARG A 71 -8.05 6.24 10.09
N GLY A 72 -8.98 6.37 9.15
CA GLY A 72 -8.78 7.19 7.94
C GLY A 72 -8.51 8.65 8.28
N CYS A 73 -9.30 9.24 9.20
CA CYS A 73 -9.07 10.61 9.68
C CYS A 73 -7.69 10.77 10.32
N ILE A 74 -7.29 9.87 11.21
CA ILE A 74 -5.98 9.94 11.89
C ILE A 74 -4.84 9.82 10.87
N ILE A 75 -4.94 8.89 9.91
CA ILE A 75 -3.93 8.73 8.85
C ILE A 75 -3.84 9.98 7.98
N THR A 76 -4.98 10.60 7.63
CA THR A 76 -5.02 11.87 6.90
C THR A 76 -4.33 12.97 7.69
N LEU A 77 -4.64 13.12 8.98
CA LEU A 77 -4.02 14.12 9.84
C LEU A 77 -2.50 13.92 9.98
N ILE A 78 -2.05 12.68 10.15
CA ILE A 78 -0.61 12.36 10.14
C ILE A 78 0.01 12.75 8.80
N GLY A 79 -0.65 12.43 7.69
CA GLY A 79 -0.20 12.82 6.35
C GLY A 79 -0.08 14.34 6.19
N LEU A 80 -1.08 15.09 6.63
CA LEU A 80 -1.07 16.56 6.61
C LEU A 80 0.05 17.13 7.48
N ALA A 81 0.29 16.57 8.66
CA ALA A 81 1.37 16.97 9.55
C ALA A 81 2.77 16.71 8.95
N LEU A 82 2.90 15.76 8.04
CA LEU A 82 4.15 15.46 7.35
C LEU A 82 4.40 16.34 6.11
N LEU A 83 3.40 17.04 5.56
CA LEU A 83 3.57 17.86 4.36
C LEU A 83 4.70 18.90 4.49
N PRO A 84 4.82 19.65 5.60
CA PRO A 84 5.88 20.66 5.74
C PRO A 84 7.29 20.06 5.75
N VAL A 85 7.43 18.80 6.15
CA VAL A 85 8.72 18.09 6.25
C VAL A 85 8.90 17.05 5.14
N GLY A 86 8.02 17.02 4.15
CA GLY A 86 8.12 16.10 3.01
C GLY A 86 9.33 16.41 2.11
N GLY A 87 9.63 17.70 1.90
CA GLY A 87 10.65 18.12 0.96
C GLY A 87 10.38 17.59 -0.46
N GLU A 88 11.29 16.81 -1.01
CA GLU A 88 11.11 16.15 -2.32
C GLU A 88 10.19 14.93 -2.26
N ILE A 89 9.90 14.42 -1.05
CA ILE A 89 9.05 13.25 -0.86
C ILE A 89 7.58 13.65 -0.87
N GLN A 90 6.85 13.11 -1.80
CA GLN A 90 5.41 13.29 -1.87
C GLN A 90 4.69 12.43 -0.81
N ILE A 91 3.83 13.04 0.00
CA ILE A 91 3.19 12.36 1.14
C ILE A 91 1.91 11.64 0.70
N VAL A 92 1.98 10.30 0.57
CA VAL A 92 0.85 9.46 0.14
C VAL A 92 -0.22 9.23 1.23
N LEU A 93 0.11 9.44 2.51
CA LEU A 93 -0.80 9.16 3.63
C LEU A 93 -2.10 9.96 3.57
N VAL A 94 -2.07 11.19 3.05
CA VAL A 94 -3.27 12.03 2.91
C VAL A 94 -4.30 11.32 2.03
N VAL A 95 -3.89 10.90 0.83
CA VAL A 95 -4.81 10.21 -0.09
C VAL A 95 -5.22 8.83 0.42
N ILE A 96 -4.32 8.10 1.10
CA ILE A 96 -4.63 6.81 1.73
C ILE A 96 -5.73 6.97 2.79
N GLY A 97 -5.61 7.97 3.68
CA GLY A 97 -6.59 8.22 4.72
C GLY A 97 -7.96 8.65 4.15
N ILE A 98 -7.98 9.58 3.21
CA ILE A 98 -9.21 10.03 2.52
C ILE A 98 -9.86 8.84 1.80
N THR A 99 -9.09 8.06 1.03
CA THR A 99 -9.62 6.89 0.33
C THR A 99 -10.20 5.87 1.30
N MET A 100 -9.55 5.61 2.45
CA MET A 100 -10.05 4.72 3.49
C MET A 100 -11.43 5.14 3.99
N ILE A 101 -11.65 6.46 4.19
CA ILE A 101 -12.96 7.01 4.57
C ILE A 101 -13.98 6.78 3.46
N LEU A 102 -13.65 7.13 2.22
CA LEU A 102 -14.55 7.04 1.07
C LEU A 102 -15.04 5.62 0.80
N VAL A 103 -14.17 4.60 0.98
CA VAL A 103 -14.52 3.20 0.72
C VAL A 103 -14.88 2.40 1.98
N SER A 104 -15.04 3.06 3.14
CA SER A 104 -15.29 2.43 4.44
C SER A 104 -16.57 1.58 4.50
N TRP A 105 -17.55 1.88 3.67
CA TRP A 105 -18.85 1.19 3.56
C TRP A 105 -18.84 0.00 2.61
N VAL A 106 -17.79 -0.17 1.80
CA VAL A 106 -17.69 -1.20 0.76
C VAL A 106 -17.43 -2.63 1.28
N PRO A 107 -16.68 -2.86 2.38
CA PRO A 107 -16.31 -4.21 2.82
C PRO A 107 -17.46 -5.21 2.92
N PRO A 108 -18.69 -4.89 3.46
CA PRO A 108 -19.77 -5.85 3.57
C PRO A 108 -20.44 -6.22 2.24
N LEU A 109 -20.15 -5.49 1.16
CA LEU A 109 -20.75 -5.77 -0.14
C LEU A 109 -20.27 -7.10 -0.72
N ARG A 110 -21.09 -7.72 -1.56
CA ARG A 110 -20.71 -8.91 -2.32
C ARG A 110 -19.57 -8.59 -3.29
N TRP A 111 -18.75 -9.58 -3.63
CA TRP A 111 -17.56 -9.42 -4.48
C TRP A 111 -17.86 -8.76 -5.84
N TRP A 112 -19.02 -9.00 -6.46
CA TRP A 112 -19.37 -8.42 -7.76
C TRP A 112 -19.70 -6.92 -7.67
N TRP A 113 -20.23 -6.41 -6.53
CA TRP A 113 -20.36 -4.99 -6.29
C TRP A 113 -18.98 -4.31 -6.17
N LYS A 114 -18.04 -4.95 -5.48
CA LYS A 114 -16.65 -4.47 -5.40
C LYS A 114 -16.00 -4.40 -6.77
N LEU A 115 -16.29 -5.40 -7.65
CA LEU A 115 -15.80 -5.41 -9.03
C LEU A 115 -16.44 -4.28 -9.87
N LEU A 116 -17.73 -4.06 -9.76
CA LEU A 116 -18.39 -2.95 -10.45
C LEU A 116 -17.86 -1.60 -9.98
N LEU A 117 -17.67 -1.41 -8.68
CA LEU A 117 -17.08 -0.19 -8.11
C LEU A 117 -15.61 0.00 -8.58
N LEU A 118 -14.83 -1.07 -8.67
CA LEU A 118 -13.47 -1.04 -9.22
C LEU A 118 -13.49 -0.57 -10.68
N ALA A 119 -14.36 -1.16 -11.49
CA ALA A 119 -14.52 -0.77 -12.91
C ALA A 119 -14.96 0.70 -13.03
N ALA A 120 -15.94 1.12 -12.23
CA ALA A 120 -16.43 2.50 -12.22
C ALA A 120 -15.35 3.50 -11.77
N ALA A 121 -14.60 3.19 -10.69
CA ALA A 121 -13.51 4.02 -10.20
C ALA A 121 -12.37 4.14 -11.24
N THR A 122 -12.03 3.03 -11.91
CA THR A 122 -11.02 3.00 -12.97
C THR A 122 -11.47 3.81 -14.18
N ALA A 123 -12.72 3.66 -14.61
CA ALA A 123 -13.28 4.44 -15.72
C ALA A 123 -13.32 5.94 -15.39
N ALA A 124 -13.83 6.30 -14.22
CA ALA A 124 -13.88 7.69 -13.76
C ALA A 124 -12.48 8.32 -13.63
N ALA A 125 -11.49 7.57 -13.09
CA ALA A 125 -10.11 7.99 -13.04
C ALA A 125 -9.55 8.23 -14.44
N THR A 126 -9.77 7.29 -15.35
CA THR A 126 -9.28 7.39 -16.74
C THR A 126 -9.89 8.58 -17.45
N ILE A 127 -11.21 8.78 -17.38
CA ILE A 127 -11.89 9.92 -18.00
C ILE A 127 -11.35 11.24 -17.44
N LYS A 128 -11.16 11.33 -16.13
CA LYS A 128 -10.67 12.56 -15.48
C LYS A 128 -9.21 12.86 -15.79
N TYR A 129 -8.33 11.86 -15.79
CA TYR A 129 -6.89 12.08 -15.83
C TYR A 129 -6.25 11.86 -17.21
N ALA A 130 -6.91 11.17 -18.14
CA ALA A 130 -6.38 10.95 -19.48
C ALA A 130 -6.07 12.23 -20.28
N PRO A 131 -6.85 13.31 -20.17
CA PRO A 131 -6.56 14.57 -20.87
C PRO A 131 -5.37 15.34 -20.25
N LEU A 132 -4.97 15.00 -19.02
CA LEU A 132 -3.93 15.74 -18.31
C LEU A 132 -2.54 15.33 -18.82
N THR A 133 -1.74 16.32 -19.18
CA THR A 133 -0.36 16.12 -19.65
C THR A 133 0.64 15.97 -18.52
N LEU A 134 0.34 16.56 -17.35
CA LEU A 134 1.19 16.51 -16.17
C LEU A 134 0.83 15.31 -15.29
N PRO A 135 1.84 14.62 -14.71
CA PRO A 135 1.60 13.57 -13.74
C PRO A 135 0.81 14.09 -12.53
N GLN A 136 -0.17 13.30 -12.11
CA GLN A 136 -0.93 13.58 -10.89
C GLN A 136 -0.25 12.85 -9.73
N VAL A 137 0.19 13.56 -8.72
CA VAL A 137 1.03 12.97 -7.67
C VAL A 137 0.36 11.74 -7.05
N TYR A 138 -0.90 11.88 -6.61
CA TYR A 138 -1.69 10.77 -6.07
C TYR A 138 -3.16 10.92 -6.49
N PRO A 139 -3.54 10.43 -7.69
CA PRO A 139 -4.89 10.62 -8.23
C PRO A 139 -5.92 9.84 -7.40
N LEU A 140 -6.78 10.54 -6.65
CA LEU A 140 -7.70 9.97 -5.65
C LEU A 140 -8.56 8.83 -6.20
N LEU A 141 -9.10 8.97 -7.42
CA LEU A 141 -9.95 7.93 -8.02
C LEU A 141 -9.18 6.65 -8.33
N ALA A 142 -7.90 6.76 -8.74
CA ALA A 142 -7.04 5.60 -8.91
C ALA A 142 -6.73 4.92 -7.57
N TYR A 143 -6.58 5.69 -6.50
CA TYR A 143 -6.43 5.15 -5.15
C TYR A 143 -7.68 4.43 -4.66
N CYS A 144 -8.89 4.93 -5.00
CA CYS A 144 -10.12 4.18 -4.78
C CYS A 144 -10.10 2.83 -5.53
N ALA A 145 -9.66 2.81 -6.79
CA ALA A 145 -9.51 1.57 -7.55
C ALA A 145 -8.50 0.61 -6.90
N TYR A 146 -7.35 1.09 -6.40
CA TYR A 146 -6.37 0.25 -5.70
C TYR A 146 -6.93 -0.37 -4.41
N PHE A 147 -7.67 0.38 -3.60
CA PHE A 147 -8.32 -0.15 -2.39
C PHE A 147 -9.36 -1.21 -2.74
N LEU A 148 -10.20 -0.97 -3.74
CA LEU A 148 -11.22 -1.92 -4.21
C LEU A 148 -10.58 -3.20 -4.76
N ALA A 149 -9.50 -3.07 -5.53
CA ALA A 149 -8.70 -4.20 -5.98
C ALA A 149 -8.13 -4.99 -4.79
N GLY A 150 -7.60 -4.32 -3.77
CA GLY A 150 -7.13 -4.96 -2.55
C GLY A 150 -8.21 -5.75 -1.82
N MET A 151 -9.45 -5.24 -1.78
CA MET A 151 -10.58 -5.98 -1.22
C MET A 151 -10.89 -7.26 -2.02
N LEU A 152 -10.81 -7.22 -3.35
CA LEU A 152 -11.00 -8.39 -4.21
C LEU A 152 -9.84 -9.39 -4.07
N LEU A 153 -8.60 -8.91 -4.00
CA LEU A 153 -7.43 -9.77 -3.78
C LEU A 153 -7.47 -10.47 -2.40
N TYR A 154 -8.06 -9.84 -1.39
CA TYR A 154 -8.35 -10.50 -0.11
C TYR A 154 -9.25 -11.73 -0.29
N GLU A 155 -10.32 -11.61 -1.07
CA GLU A 155 -11.24 -12.72 -1.35
C GLU A 155 -10.52 -13.89 -2.04
N ILE A 156 -9.60 -13.61 -2.97
CA ILE A 156 -8.87 -14.61 -3.76
C ILE A 156 -7.73 -15.25 -2.94
N TYR A 157 -6.85 -14.45 -2.33
CA TYR A 157 -5.59 -14.93 -1.77
C TYR A 157 -5.63 -15.24 -0.28
N ILE A 158 -6.59 -14.67 0.46
CA ILE A 158 -6.65 -14.82 1.92
C ILE A 158 -7.89 -15.56 2.37
N ARG A 159 -9.06 -15.23 1.84
CA ARG A 159 -10.32 -15.87 2.21
C ARG A 159 -10.52 -17.21 1.54
N SER A 160 -10.17 -17.31 0.26
CA SER A 160 -10.33 -18.54 -0.51
C SER A 160 -9.24 -19.57 -0.17
N ALA A 161 -9.64 -20.80 0.11
CA ALA A 161 -8.72 -21.92 0.28
C ALA A 161 -8.32 -22.61 -1.06
N ARG A 162 -8.83 -22.12 -2.20
CA ARG A 162 -8.63 -22.75 -3.53
C ARG A 162 -7.27 -22.34 -4.12
N ALA A 163 -6.24 -23.16 -3.91
CA ALA A 163 -4.90 -22.92 -4.44
C ALA A 163 -4.89 -22.72 -5.97
N ALA A 164 -5.68 -23.49 -6.71
CA ALA A 164 -5.78 -23.34 -8.16
C ALA A 164 -6.25 -21.93 -8.58
N ALA A 165 -7.26 -21.37 -7.90
CA ALA A 165 -7.75 -20.02 -8.18
C ALA A 165 -6.67 -18.94 -7.88
N GLN A 166 -5.89 -19.13 -6.82
CA GLN A 166 -4.76 -18.24 -6.48
C GLN A 166 -3.68 -18.27 -7.57
N TRP A 167 -3.28 -19.47 -8.04
CA TRP A 167 -2.30 -19.61 -9.10
C TRP A 167 -2.77 -19.08 -10.45
N VAL A 168 -4.02 -19.38 -10.84
CA VAL A 168 -4.61 -18.83 -12.07
C VAL A 168 -4.66 -17.31 -12.04
N SER A 169 -5.11 -16.73 -10.92
CA SER A 169 -5.12 -15.27 -10.75
C SER A 169 -3.72 -14.68 -10.87
N THR A 170 -2.71 -15.34 -10.29
CA THR A 170 -1.31 -14.88 -10.37
C THR A 170 -0.74 -15.02 -11.78
N ALA A 171 -1.07 -16.09 -12.50
CA ALA A 171 -0.64 -16.26 -13.89
C ALA A 171 -1.25 -15.21 -14.82
N ILE A 172 -2.54 -14.89 -14.64
CA ILE A 172 -3.18 -13.78 -15.35
C ILE A 172 -2.51 -12.45 -15.00
N ALA A 173 -2.27 -12.19 -13.72
CA ALA A 173 -1.58 -11.00 -13.27
C ALA A 173 -0.15 -10.89 -13.85
N ALA A 174 0.57 -12.01 -13.95
CA ALA A 174 1.91 -12.05 -14.55
C ALA A 174 1.87 -11.71 -16.05
N ALA A 175 0.92 -12.26 -16.79
CA ALA A 175 0.73 -11.93 -18.21
C ALA A 175 0.39 -10.43 -18.40
N VAL A 176 -0.52 -9.90 -17.58
CA VAL A 176 -0.91 -8.48 -17.59
C VAL A 176 0.28 -7.59 -17.22
N ALA A 177 1.05 -7.96 -16.20
CA ALA A 177 2.24 -7.21 -15.79
C ALA A 177 3.32 -7.21 -16.89
N ALA A 178 3.57 -8.35 -17.53
CA ALA A 178 4.54 -8.46 -18.63
C ALA A 178 4.13 -7.55 -19.80
N ALA A 179 2.87 -7.59 -20.23
CA ALA A 179 2.33 -6.70 -21.26
C ALA A 179 2.42 -5.22 -20.83
N GLY A 180 2.04 -4.91 -19.58
CA GLY A 180 2.09 -3.56 -19.04
C GLY A 180 3.50 -3.00 -18.97
N PHE A 181 4.50 -3.80 -18.60
CA PHE A 181 5.91 -3.37 -18.64
C PHE A 181 6.42 -3.17 -20.06
N TYR A 182 6.02 -4.02 -21.02
CA TYR A 182 6.34 -3.80 -22.42
C TYR A 182 5.79 -2.45 -22.91
N PHE A 183 4.51 -2.19 -22.70
CA PHE A 183 3.87 -0.93 -23.10
C PHE A 183 4.35 0.30 -22.31
N ARG A 184 4.91 0.11 -21.12
CA ARG A 184 5.47 1.21 -20.33
C ARG A 184 6.67 1.89 -21.00
N PHE A 185 7.36 1.17 -21.86
CA PHE A 185 8.49 1.67 -22.66
C PHE A 185 8.12 1.97 -24.11
N THR A 186 6.85 1.75 -24.49
CA THR A 186 6.39 2.08 -25.84
C THR A 186 6.06 3.57 -25.91
N PRO A 187 6.66 4.33 -26.84
CA PRO A 187 6.31 5.72 -27.05
C PRO A 187 4.88 5.86 -27.61
N ASP A 188 4.31 7.06 -27.49
CA ASP A 188 3.05 7.46 -28.13
C ASP A 188 1.81 6.63 -27.76
N MET A 189 1.79 6.09 -26.54
CA MET A 189 0.61 5.42 -26.01
C MET A 189 -0.54 6.41 -25.83
N PRO A 190 -1.79 6.03 -26.22
CA PRO A 190 -2.97 6.85 -25.99
C PRO A 190 -3.07 7.32 -24.54
N GLY A 191 -3.47 8.57 -24.30
CA GLY A 191 -3.53 9.18 -22.97
C GLY A 191 -4.29 8.34 -21.93
N TRP A 192 -5.34 7.62 -22.33
CA TRP A 192 -6.14 6.77 -21.48
C TRP A 192 -5.50 5.40 -21.17
N LEU A 193 -4.46 4.98 -21.92
CA LEU A 193 -3.79 3.68 -21.78
C LEU A 193 -2.31 3.81 -21.39
N ARG A 194 -1.89 4.96 -20.89
CA ARG A 194 -0.50 5.13 -20.40
C ARG A 194 -0.20 4.21 -19.21
N PHE A 195 0.93 3.52 -19.25
CA PHE A 195 1.39 2.61 -18.20
C PHE A 195 2.40 3.24 -17.24
N THR A 196 2.77 4.50 -17.45
CA THR A 196 3.68 5.24 -16.59
C THR A 196 3.03 5.58 -15.25
N GLY A 197 3.84 5.60 -14.16
CA GLY A 197 3.36 5.93 -12.82
C GLY A 197 2.85 7.36 -12.69
N HIS A 198 1.91 7.57 -11.77
CA HIS A 198 1.31 8.87 -11.45
C HIS A 198 0.45 9.48 -12.57
N THR A 199 -0.08 8.67 -13.45
CA THR A 199 -1.03 9.11 -14.49
C THR A 199 -2.49 8.95 -14.04
N GLY A 200 -2.77 7.96 -13.21
CA GLY A 200 -4.12 7.67 -12.71
C GLY A 200 -5.07 7.09 -13.76
N VAL A 201 -4.56 6.59 -14.88
CA VAL A 201 -5.36 6.06 -15.99
C VAL A 201 -5.34 4.53 -16.05
N LEU A 202 -6.16 3.94 -16.91
CA LEU A 202 -6.38 2.50 -17.04
C LEU A 202 -5.08 1.69 -17.07
N GLY A 203 -4.11 2.07 -17.92
CA GLY A 203 -2.87 1.30 -18.08
C GLY A 203 -2.06 1.22 -16.77
N GLU A 204 -1.85 2.36 -16.09
CA GLU A 204 -1.18 2.38 -14.79
C GLU A 204 -1.95 1.58 -13.73
N ILE A 205 -3.27 1.76 -13.65
CA ILE A 205 -4.10 1.09 -12.63
C ILE A 205 -4.02 -0.43 -12.80
N VAL A 206 -4.19 -0.92 -14.02
CA VAL A 206 -4.17 -2.36 -14.34
C VAL A 206 -2.79 -2.96 -14.07
N LEU A 207 -1.71 -2.31 -14.51
CA LEU A 207 -0.34 -2.75 -14.25
C LEU A 207 -0.06 -2.81 -12.74
N SER A 208 -0.41 -1.75 -12.02
CA SER A 208 -0.16 -1.66 -10.57
C SER A 208 -0.91 -2.72 -9.78
N ILE A 209 -2.18 -3.00 -10.13
CA ILE A 209 -2.97 -4.08 -9.51
C ILE A 209 -2.36 -5.45 -9.82
N ALA A 210 -1.93 -5.68 -11.06
CA ALA A 210 -1.30 -6.94 -11.46
C ALA A 210 0.01 -7.20 -10.68
N VAL A 211 0.88 -6.20 -10.60
CA VAL A 211 2.12 -6.29 -9.79
C VAL A 211 1.79 -6.51 -8.31
N ALA A 212 0.81 -5.79 -7.75
CA ALA A 212 0.41 -5.96 -6.36
C ALA A 212 -0.15 -7.36 -6.07
N ALA A 213 -0.90 -7.97 -7.00
CA ALA A 213 -1.41 -9.34 -6.88
C ALA A 213 -0.27 -10.36 -6.83
N ILE A 214 0.73 -10.23 -7.72
CA ILE A 214 1.91 -11.09 -7.75
C ILE A 214 2.70 -10.97 -6.44
N VAL A 215 3.02 -9.73 -6.04
CA VAL A 215 3.79 -9.47 -4.82
C VAL A 215 3.07 -10.01 -3.59
N LEU A 216 1.75 -9.76 -3.47
CA LEU A 216 0.95 -10.27 -2.36
C LEU A 216 1.00 -11.80 -2.30
N HIS A 217 0.74 -12.50 -3.42
CA HIS A 217 0.75 -13.95 -3.45
C HIS A 217 2.12 -14.52 -3.07
N LEU A 218 3.20 -14.04 -3.70
CA LEU A 218 4.56 -14.49 -3.39
C LEU A 218 4.92 -14.24 -1.91
N CYS A 219 4.58 -13.07 -1.37
CA CYS A 219 4.82 -12.78 0.04
C CYS A 219 4.02 -13.69 0.98
N LEU A 220 2.78 -14.06 0.61
CA LEU A 220 2.00 -15.03 1.38
C LEU A 220 2.65 -16.42 1.37
N LEU A 221 3.19 -16.85 0.24
CA LEU A 221 3.93 -18.12 0.14
C LEU A 221 5.22 -18.07 0.97
N ILE A 222 6.03 -17.02 0.85
CA ILE A 222 7.27 -16.83 1.62
C ILE A 222 6.96 -16.81 3.14
N GLY A 223 5.92 -16.07 3.53
CA GLY A 223 5.52 -15.98 4.94
C GLY A 223 5.07 -17.32 5.54
N ARG A 224 4.60 -18.26 4.71
CA ARG A 224 4.26 -19.63 5.12
C ARG A 224 5.48 -20.55 5.12
N ALA A 225 6.32 -20.47 4.09
CA ALA A 225 7.45 -21.36 3.88
C ALA A 225 8.64 -21.07 4.83
N VAL A 226 9.00 -19.79 4.99
CA VAL A 226 10.21 -19.40 5.71
C VAL A 226 9.98 -18.22 6.69
N PRO A 227 9.01 -18.34 7.62
CA PRO A 227 8.60 -17.22 8.47
C PRO A 227 9.74 -16.67 9.37
N LYS A 228 10.67 -17.54 9.79
CA LYS A 228 11.82 -17.12 10.63
C LYS A 228 12.82 -16.29 9.83
N LEU A 229 13.14 -16.68 8.59
CA LEU A 229 14.05 -15.95 7.72
C LEU A 229 13.44 -14.62 7.27
N ALA A 230 12.14 -14.61 7.01
CA ALA A 230 11.40 -13.41 6.60
C ALA A 230 11.08 -12.46 7.79
N TYR A 231 11.46 -12.82 9.03
CA TYR A 231 11.12 -12.05 10.23
C TYR A 231 11.50 -10.55 10.16
N PRO A 232 12.71 -10.15 9.71
CA PRO A 232 13.06 -8.73 9.63
C PRO A 232 12.11 -7.93 8.74
N PHE A 233 11.73 -8.47 7.58
CA PHE A 233 10.76 -7.86 6.68
C PHE A 233 9.35 -7.83 7.29
N ALA A 234 8.93 -8.93 7.93
CA ALA A 234 7.64 -8.96 8.62
C ALA A 234 7.59 -7.97 9.79
N ALA A 235 8.68 -7.78 10.52
CA ALA A 235 8.79 -6.80 11.60
C ALA A 235 8.66 -5.36 11.07
N LEU A 236 9.39 -5.03 9.99
CA LEU A 236 9.32 -3.73 9.34
C LEU A 236 7.91 -3.43 8.83
N GLY A 237 7.30 -4.34 8.07
CA GLY A 237 5.95 -4.16 7.54
C GLY A 237 4.87 -4.13 8.63
N ALA A 238 5.13 -4.77 9.77
CA ALA A 238 4.31 -4.70 10.97
C ALA A 238 4.25 -3.31 11.60
N MET A 239 5.27 -2.51 11.34
CA MET A 239 5.46 -1.14 11.84
C MET A 239 5.44 -0.13 10.68
N SER A 240 4.67 -0.45 9.63
CA SER A 240 4.68 0.28 8.36
C SER A 240 4.42 1.79 8.50
N LEU A 241 3.52 2.21 9.38
CA LEU A 241 3.25 3.62 9.62
C LEU A 241 4.42 4.31 10.34
N SER A 242 4.95 3.66 11.38
CA SER A 242 6.12 4.17 12.12
C SER A 242 7.34 4.32 11.22
N ILE A 243 7.61 3.33 10.39
CA ILE A 243 8.74 3.36 9.43
C ILE A 243 8.49 4.39 8.34
N TYR A 244 7.24 4.54 7.85
CA TYR A 244 6.90 5.56 6.89
C TYR A 244 7.19 6.97 7.44
N ILE A 245 6.75 7.27 8.66
CA ILE A 245 7.05 8.56 9.30
C ILE A 245 8.55 8.74 9.46
N LEU A 246 9.24 7.71 9.95
CA LEU A 246 10.67 7.77 10.20
C LEU A 246 11.48 8.03 8.91
N HIS A 247 11.14 7.36 7.78
CA HIS A 247 11.87 7.58 6.54
C HIS A 247 11.66 8.99 5.97
N VAL A 248 10.45 9.56 6.09
CA VAL A 248 10.19 10.94 5.66
C VAL A 248 11.03 11.92 6.49
N LEU A 249 11.01 11.78 7.83
CA LEU A 249 11.80 12.63 8.72
C LEU A 249 13.30 12.48 8.50
N THR A 250 13.77 11.24 8.28
CA THR A 250 15.18 10.97 7.98
C THR A 250 15.59 11.61 6.66
N ALA A 251 14.77 11.47 5.61
CA ALA A 251 15.05 12.07 4.32
C ALA A 251 15.04 13.61 4.39
N TYR A 252 14.08 14.21 5.13
CA TYR A 252 14.02 15.66 5.37
C TYR A 252 15.29 16.18 6.05
N TYR A 253 15.75 15.52 7.10
CA TYR A 253 16.98 15.87 7.78
C TYR A 253 18.21 15.69 6.87
N TRP A 254 18.23 14.61 6.11
CA TRP A 254 19.38 14.25 5.27
C TRP A 254 19.57 15.18 4.08
N GLN A 255 18.48 15.60 3.40
CA GLN A 255 18.54 16.48 2.24
C GLN A 255 19.13 17.86 2.55
N SER A 256 19.11 18.30 3.82
CA SER A 256 19.73 19.56 4.24
C SER A 256 21.25 19.47 4.42
N HIS A 257 21.82 18.26 4.41
CA HIS A 257 23.26 18.04 4.66
C HIS A 257 23.98 17.41 3.45
N VAL A 258 23.30 16.53 2.71
CA VAL A 258 23.88 15.78 1.58
C VAL A 258 22.83 15.58 0.49
N SER A 259 23.28 15.24 -0.72
CA SER A 259 22.36 14.84 -1.79
C SER A 259 21.47 13.68 -1.34
N LEU A 260 20.16 13.83 -1.48
CA LEU A 260 19.19 12.80 -1.12
C LEU A 260 19.39 11.51 -1.93
N HIS A 261 19.74 11.66 -3.22
CA HIS A 261 19.87 10.55 -4.14
C HIS A 261 21.28 9.87 -4.03
N ASN A 262 21.40 8.94 -3.09
CA ASN A 262 22.61 8.14 -2.88
C ASN A 262 22.24 6.70 -2.53
N THR A 263 22.59 5.75 -3.39
CA THR A 263 22.26 4.33 -3.24
C THR A 263 22.88 3.72 -1.97
N GLY A 264 24.11 4.11 -1.62
CA GLY A 264 24.78 3.63 -0.40
C GLY A 264 23.99 4.01 0.87
N TRP A 265 23.56 5.26 0.96
CA TRP A 265 22.73 5.72 2.07
C TRP A 265 21.35 5.09 2.08
N ALA A 266 20.70 4.93 0.92
CA ALA A 266 19.42 4.23 0.82
C ALA A 266 19.53 2.78 1.36
N CYS A 267 20.57 2.04 0.98
CA CYS A 267 20.84 0.70 1.49
C CYS A 267 21.11 0.70 3.01
N ALA A 268 21.92 1.65 3.50
CA ALA A 268 22.21 1.78 4.93
C ALA A 268 20.94 2.05 5.76
N PHE A 269 20.06 2.95 5.29
CA PHE A 269 18.78 3.22 5.97
C PHE A 269 17.83 2.02 5.95
N ILE A 270 17.73 1.32 4.82
CA ILE A 270 16.92 0.10 4.74
C ILE A 270 17.43 -0.94 5.74
N ALA A 271 18.75 -1.18 5.77
CA ALA A 271 19.36 -2.11 6.73
C ALA A 271 19.10 -1.67 8.19
N LEU A 272 19.31 -0.39 8.50
CA LEU A 272 19.04 0.18 9.81
C LEU A 272 17.57 -0.01 10.21
N PHE A 273 16.63 0.30 9.33
CA PHE A 273 15.19 0.15 9.61
C PHE A 273 14.77 -1.31 9.80
N LEU A 274 15.36 -2.25 9.05
CA LEU A 274 15.15 -3.69 9.26
C LEU A 274 15.63 -4.13 10.64
N VAL A 275 16.81 -3.67 11.06
CA VAL A 275 17.37 -3.98 12.39
C VAL A 275 16.51 -3.34 13.50
N LEU A 276 16.23 -2.03 13.40
CA LEU A 276 15.45 -1.31 14.40
C LEU A 276 14.04 -1.89 14.55
N ALA A 277 13.36 -2.17 13.43
CA ALA A 277 12.02 -2.78 13.45
C ALA A 277 12.05 -4.18 14.06
N SER A 278 13.08 -4.98 13.77
CA SER A 278 13.23 -6.33 14.31
C SER A 278 13.46 -6.31 15.83
N LEU A 279 14.34 -5.43 16.31
CA LEU A 279 14.61 -5.25 17.74
C LEU A 279 13.38 -4.70 18.47
N TRP A 280 12.78 -3.62 17.96
CA TRP A 280 11.58 -3.02 18.54
C TRP A 280 10.44 -4.03 18.65
N ARG A 281 10.20 -4.76 17.55
CA ARG A 281 9.14 -5.76 17.50
C ARG A 281 9.37 -6.90 18.51
N ARG A 282 10.62 -7.29 18.73
CA ARG A 282 10.99 -8.35 19.69
C ARG A 282 10.90 -7.88 21.14
N LEU A 283 11.31 -6.64 21.43
CA LEU A 283 11.44 -6.13 22.79
C LEU A 283 10.17 -5.43 23.30
N ILE A 284 9.47 -4.68 22.42
CA ILE A 284 8.37 -3.80 22.80
C ILE A 284 7.04 -4.25 22.18
N GLY A 285 7.06 -4.73 20.95
CA GLY A 285 5.88 -5.27 20.28
C GLY A 285 5.31 -4.35 19.19
N LYS A 286 4.24 -3.61 19.43
CA LYS A 286 3.63 -2.73 18.41
C LYS A 286 4.52 -1.53 18.13
N GLY A 287 4.56 -1.07 16.87
CA GLY A 287 5.22 0.17 16.51
C GLY A 287 4.61 1.38 17.23
N PRO A 288 5.38 2.44 17.49
CA PRO A 288 4.90 3.60 18.25
C PRO A 288 3.71 4.29 17.58
N ALA A 289 3.75 4.53 16.27
CA ALA A 289 2.63 5.14 15.56
C ALA A 289 1.41 4.21 15.49
N GLU A 290 1.61 2.91 15.25
CA GLU A 290 0.53 1.91 15.26
C GLU A 290 -0.12 1.79 16.64
N TRP A 291 0.67 1.88 17.71
CA TRP A 291 0.16 1.89 19.07
C TRP A 291 -0.67 3.14 19.36
N ALA A 292 -0.13 4.33 19.01
CA ALA A 292 -0.81 5.60 19.22
C ALA A 292 -2.16 5.66 18.48
N VAL A 293 -2.17 5.30 17.19
CA VAL A 293 -3.39 5.22 16.38
C VAL A 293 -4.40 4.26 16.99
N ALA A 294 -3.96 3.07 17.41
CA ALA A 294 -4.86 2.10 18.03
C ALA A 294 -5.46 2.62 19.35
N LYS A 295 -4.66 3.32 20.17
CA LYS A 295 -5.10 3.91 21.44
C LYS A 295 -6.10 5.04 21.20
N ILE A 296 -5.82 5.96 20.26
CA ILE A 296 -6.73 7.06 19.91
C ILE A 296 -8.07 6.50 19.41
N ILE A 297 -8.05 5.49 18.53
CA ILE A 297 -9.27 4.87 18.02
C ILE A 297 -10.06 4.21 19.16
N ALA A 298 -9.40 3.54 20.10
CA ALA A 298 -10.06 2.89 21.22
C ALA A 298 -10.75 3.90 22.16
N ILE A 299 -10.18 5.11 22.30
CA ILE A 299 -10.78 6.20 23.07
C ILE A 299 -11.94 6.84 22.30
N ALA A 300 -11.75 7.15 21.00
CA ALA A 300 -12.74 7.82 20.17
C ALA A 300 -13.97 6.94 19.86
N VAL A 301 -13.74 5.62 19.70
CA VAL A 301 -14.77 4.64 19.34
C VAL A 301 -14.60 3.42 20.26
N PRO A 302 -15.07 3.50 21.52
CA PRO A 302 -14.98 2.40 22.46
C PRO A 302 -15.73 1.16 21.96
N ALA A 303 -15.28 -0.02 22.40
CA ALA A 303 -16.05 -1.25 22.14
C ALA A 303 -17.40 -1.11 22.86
N GLY A 304 -18.50 -1.26 22.12
CA GLY A 304 -19.81 -1.36 22.76
C GLY A 304 -19.76 -2.45 23.84
N LYS A 305 -20.38 -2.21 24.99
CA LYS A 305 -20.61 -3.28 25.96
C LYS A 305 -21.32 -4.39 25.20
N LYS A 306 -20.78 -5.60 25.25
CA LYS A 306 -21.56 -6.78 24.86
C LYS A 306 -22.63 -6.95 25.93
N ASP A 307 -23.86 -6.62 25.56
CA ASP A 307 -25.05 -7.04 26.31
C ASP A 307 -25.17 -8.57 26.25
#